data_a2820d67c1655d5100695776655c06b7
#
_entry.id   a2820d67c1655d5100695776655c06b7
#
_cell.length_a   1.000
_cell.length_b   1.000
_cell.length_c   1.000
_cell.angle_alpha   90.00
_cell.angle_beta   90.00
_cell.angle_gamma   90.00
#
_symmetry.space_group_name_H-M   'P 1'
#
loop_
_entity.id
_entity.type
_entity.pdbx_description
1 polymer ?
#
loop_
_entity_poly.entity_id
_entity_poly.type
_entity_poly.pdbx_seq_one_letter_code
_entity_poly.pdbx_strand_id
1 'polypeptide(L)'
;MLSRTLLALAFVTAAFAQDASQPAPKSVTIPITLDHDRVVIDVYLPLPDGTTKRIRGWVDNGNPDLEMSRRAATLMGLNVTCDDKACTAPPPAAITLRDAETGGMKTGDMPISLANIKEVKIPLKPVSAATVMVPGMSAEINLPASILCHYDVLVDFPDREFTVAQPGTLKFKGISGKILINAGNGLIQVPSQIENKKYNLALDLGASISFLSEDLYDKLQSAHPDWPHMTGAVGPANMWGQDEEPKWKLLRVDRLQYGPLYLTSVPMADFSKERMSWFEKRAGVATIGLLGSNALLNYRVGLDYAHATVYFDIGSTFKAPDFDVIGFTLRPEDDGRFTILGIADFDGKPSVPGLPDGIQIGDHLIAVDGIPVPDSTMGQVWSLLEGTPGQERKLTVERNGNKFDVVAHVQHFLGEVPDEKDTKKKSSKKN
;
A
#
# COMPACT_ATOMS: atom_id res chain seq x y z
N MET A 1 -12.69 23.24 88.64
CA MET A 1 -11.49 23.13 87.76
C MET A 1 -11.88 22.47 86.49
N LEU A 2 -12.13 23.25 85.45
CA LEU A 2 -12.49 22.75 84.14
C LEU A 2 -11.27 22.66 83.24
N SER A 3 -10.92 21.45 82.83
CA SER A 3 -9.88 21.18 81.83
C SER A 3 -10.45 21.31 80.47
N ARG A 4 -9.95 22.27 79.64
CA ARG A 4 -10.28 22.43 78.23
C ARG A 4 -9.28 21.64 77.41
N THR A 5 -9.72 20.60 76.73
CA THR A 5 -8.96 19.86 75.73
C THR A 5 -9.18 20.53 74.33
N LEU A 6 -8.14 21.13 73.77
CA LEU A 6 -8.13 21.63 72.38
C LEU A 6 -7.88 20.45 71.43
N LEU A 7 -8.83 20.21 70.54
CA LEU A 7 -8.67 19.30 69.40
C LEU A 7 -8.11 20.08 68.24
N ALA A 8 -6.85 19.81 67.85
CA ALA A 8 -6.25 20.38 66.64
C ALA A 8 -6.66 19.55 65.45
N LEU A 9 -7.45 20.14 64.54
CA LEU A 9 -7.78 19.58 63.22
C LEU A 9 -6.60 19.87 62.29
N ALA A 10 -5.85 18.83 61.92
CA ALA A 10 -4.86 18.92 60.83
C ALA A 10 -5.55 18.81 59.47
N PHE A 11 -5.61 19.89 58.73
CA PHE A 11 -5.99 19.87 57.30
C PHE A 11 -4.83 19.30 56.50
N VAL A 12 -4.97 18.06 55.98
CA VAL A 12 -4.09 17.50 54.97
C VAL A 12 -4.54 18.07 53.62
N THR A 13 -3.88 19.09 53.13
CA THR A 13 -4.00 19.55 51.75
C THR A 13 -3.28 18.53 50.85
N ALA A 14 -4.04 17.64 50.24
CA ALA A 14 -3.52 16.85 49.14
C ALA A 14 -3.22 17.80 47.96
N ALA A 15 -1.97 18.14 47.75
CA ALA A 15 -1.51 18.77 46.54
C ALA A 15 -1.64 17.73 45.41
N PHE A 16 -2.66 17.89 44.57
CA PHE A 16 -2.66 17.26 43.28
C PHE A 16 -1.47 17.85 42.51
N ALA A 17 -0.39 17.09 42.42
CA ALA A 17 0.67 17.38 41.48
C ALA A 17 0.01 17.31 40.09
N GLN A 18 -0.15 18.46 39.43
CA GLN A 18 -0.38 18.50 37.99
C GLN A 18 0.82 17.79 37.38
N ASP A 19 0.53 16.64 36.81
CA ASP A 19 1.46 15.92 35.94
C ASP A 19 1.84 16.92 34.85
N ALA A 20 3.04 17.47 34.93
CA ALA A 20 3.57 18.31 33.86
C ALA A 20 3.61 17.42 32.62
N SER A 21 2.71 17.68 31.66
CA SER A 21 2.60 16.92 30.43
C SER A 21 4.00 16.84 29.81
N GLN A 22 4.53 15.64 29.74
CA GLN A 22 5.79 15.42 29.03
C GLN A 22 5.61 15.96 27.59
N PRO A 23 6.61 16.67 27.06
CA PRO A 23 6.52 17.16 25.69
C PRO A 23 6.27 15.97 24.76
N ALA A 24 5.37 16.16 23.77
CA ALA A 24 5.05 15.12 22.80
C ALA A 24 6.33 14.55 22.17
N PRO A 25 6.42 13.23 21.94
CA PRO A 25 7.61 12.62 21.40
C PRO A 25 7.95 13.23 20.05
N LYS A 26 9.23 13.37 19.75
CA LYS A 26 9.69 13.89 18.46
C LYS A 26 9.58 12.85 17.32
N SER A 27 9.42 11.59 17.65
CA SER A 27 9.29 10.47 16.71
C SER A 27 8.49 9.33 17.31
N VAL A 28 7.89 8.53 16.44
CA VAL A 28 7.20 7.30 16.79
C VAL A 28 7.54 6.24 15.74
N THR A 29 7.80 5.00 16.19
CA THR A 29 7.99 3.83 15.32
C THR A 29 6.87 2.82 15.58
N ILE A 30 6.24 2.36 14.51
CA ILE A 30 5.05 1.51 14.55
C ILE A 30 5.31 0.26 13.71
N PRO A 31 4.93 -0.93 14.19
CA PRO A 31 4.96 -2.14 13.38
C PRO A 31 4.02 -2.00 12.17
N ILE A 32 4.47 -2.48 11.01
CA ILE A 32 3.63 -2.54 9.82
C ILE A 32 3.15 -3.97 9.54
N THR A 33 1.96 -4.06 8.99
CA THR A 33 1.48 -5.24 8.28
C THR A 33 1.55 -4.92 6.78
N LEU A 34 2.17 -5.79 6.00
CA LEU A 34 1.98 -5.71 4.56
C LEU A 34 0.69 -6.45 4.21
N ASP A 35 -0.26 -5.71 3.68
CA ASP A 35 -1.46 -6.24 3.09
C ASP A 35 -1.37 -6.01 1.58
N HIS A 36 -1.05 -7.05 0.85
CA HIS A 36 -0.83 -6.97 -0.59
C HIS A 36 0.30 -5.98 -0.96
N ASP A 37 1.47 -6.12 -0.30
CA ASP A 37 2.64 -5.24 -0.39
C ASP A 37 2.40 -3.78 0.05
N ARG A 38 1.20 -3.41 0.46
CA ARG A 38 0.87 -2.08 0.98
C ARG A 38 1.11 -1.98 2.47
N VAL A 39 1.60 -0.82 2.90
CA VAL A 39 1.95 -0.56 4.29
C VAL A 39 0.69 -0.22 5.09
N VAL A 40 0.28 -1.11 5.99
CA VAL A 40 -0.86 -0.92 6.89
C VAL A 40 -0.37 -0.84 8.34
N ILE A 41 -0.84 0.16 9.06
CA ILE A 41 -0.44 0.49 10.44
C ILE A 41 -1.65 0.66 11.35
N ASP A 42 -1.42 0.68 12.65
CA ASP A 42 -2.44 1.07 13.62
C ASP A 42 -2.50 2.59 13.79
N VAL A 43 -3.70 3.15 13.70
CA VAL A 43 -4.01 4.56 13.89
C VAL A 43 -5.06 4.70 14.98
N TYR A 44 -4.93 5.71 15.84
CA TYR A 44 -5.87 5.96 16.93
C TYR A 44 -6.68 7.22 16.63
N LEU A 45 -7.99 7.04 16.46
CA LEU A 45 -8.93 8.13 16.19
C LEU A 45 -9.44 8.72 17.52
N PRO A 46 -9.54 10.05 17.64
CA PRO A 46 -10.21 10.67 18.79
C PRO A 46 -11.71 10.42 18.71
N LEU A 47 -12.32 10.09 19.86
CA LEU A 47 -13.75 9.94 19.99
C LEU A 47 -14.37 11.16 20.70
N PRO A 48 -15.68 11.42 20.52
CA PRO A 48 -16.38 12.56 21.16
C PRO A 48 -16.35 12.52 22.69
N ASP A 49 -16.20 11.36 23.31
CA ASP A 49 -16.10 11.18 24.76
C ASP A 49 -14.69 11.43 25.32
N GLY A 50 -13.73 11.85 24.47
CA GLY A 50 -12.35 12.09 24.84
C GLY A 50 -11.46 10.85 24.87
N THR A 51 -12.01 9.67 24.58
CA THR A 51 -11.21 8.44 24.42
C THR A 51 -10.67 8.30 22.99
N THR A 52 -9.94 7.22 22.72
CA THR A 52 -9.43 6.92 21.39
C THR A 52 -9.85 5.53 20.94
N LYS A 53 -10.04 5.35 19.63
CA LYS A 53 -10.32 4.06 19.00
C LYS A 53 -9.21 3.68 18.03
N ARG A 54 -8.63 2.50 18.22
CA ARG A 54 -7.69 1.90 17.25
C ARG A 54 -8.44 1.44 16.00
N ILE A 55 -7.92 1.83 14.85
CA ILE A 55 -8.31 1.35 13.53
C ILE A 55 -7.06 1.06 12.69
N ARG A 56 -7.25 0.48 11.52
CA ARG A 56 -6.16 0.27 10.57
C ARG A 56 -6.05 1.46 9.64
N GLY A 57 -4.84 1.94 9.43
CA GLY A 57 -4.50 3.01 8.50
C GLY A 57 -3.60 2.50 7.38
N TRP A 58 -3.67 3.14 6.23
CA TRP A 58 -2.90 2.83 5.03
C TRP A 58 -1.94 3.99 4.73
N VAL A 59 -0.65 3.72 4.61
CA VAL A 59 0.36 4.72 4.22
C VAL A 59 0.29 4.91 2.71
N ASP A 60 -0.08 6.13 2.27
CA ASP A 60 -0.49 6.41 0.89
C ASP A 60 0.09 7.74 0.40
N ASN A 61 1.40 7.80 0.25
CA ASN A 61 2.08 9.02 -0.19
C ASN A 61 1.95 9.30 -1.70
N GLY A 62 1.31 8.42 -2.46
CA GLY A 62 0.91 8.63 -3.86
C GLY A 62 -0.43 9.36 -4.02
N ASN A 63 -1.19 9.53 -2.95
CA ASN A 63 -2.47 10.26 -2.92
C ASN A 63 -2.35 11.50 -2.02
N PRO A 64 -2.77 12.69 -2.47
CA PRO A 64 -2.77 13.87 -1.63
C PRO A 64 -4.01 14.03 -0.75
N ASP A 65 -5.07 13.28 -1.02
CA ASP A 65 -6.36 13.43 -0.36
C ASP A 65 -6.45 12.56 0.90
N LEU A 66 -6.94 13.11 2.01
CA LEU A 66 -7.29 12.33 3.19
C LEU A 66 -8.62 11.62 2.96
N GLU A 67 -8.57 10.31 2.97
CA GLU A 67 -9.73 9.44 2.78
C GLU A 67 -10.03 8.66 4.05
N MET A 68 -11.31 8.42 4.32
CA MET A 68 -11.75 7.72 5.52
C MET A 68 -13.02 6.91 5.27
N SER A 69 -13.15 5.76 5.92
CA SER A 69 -14.37 4.99 5.88
C SER A 69 -15.55 5.76 6.54
N ARG A 70 -16.76 5.50 6.09
CA ARG A 70 -17.96 6.09 6.70
C ARG A 70 -18.08 5.69 8.19
N ARG A 71 -17.68 4.46 8.54
CA ARG A 71 -17.66 3.99 9.92
C ARG A 71 -16.71 4.80 10.79
N ALA A 72 -15.47 5.03 10.32
CA ALA A 72 -14.48 5.82 11.04
C ALA A 72 -14.97 7.28 11.26
N ALA A 73 -15.54 7.91 10.22
CA ALA A 73 -16.13 9.23 10.32
C ALA A 73 -17.28 9.29 11.34
N THR A 74 -18.16 8.28 11.36
CA THR A 74 -19.25 8.17 12.32
C THR A 74 -18.74 7.98 13.74
N LEU A 75 -17.73 7.14 13.95
CA LEU A 75 -17.12 6.92 15.28
C LEU A 75 -16.58 8.23 15.87
N MET A 76 -15.98 9.09 15.05
CA MET A 76 -15.47 10.40 15.48
C MET A 76 -16.56 11.47 15.61
N GLY A 77 -17.80 11.16 15.28
CA GLY A 77 -18.89 12.15 15.28
C GLY A 77 -18.73 13.22 14.22
N LEU A 78 -18.06 12.94 13.10
CA LEU A 78 -17.90 13.92 12.03
C LEU A 78 -19.23 14.18 11.31
N ASN A 79 -19.47 15.44 10.99
CA ASN A 79 -20.65 15.84 10.21
C ASN A 79 -20.42 15.56 8.73
N VAL A 80 -20.90 14.41 8.25
CA VAL A 80 -20.75 13.97 6.85
C VAL A 80 -21.83 14.60 6.00
N THR A 81 -21.42 15.29 4.93
CA THR A 81 -22.30 15.83 3.90
C THR A 81 -22.02 15.13 2.57
N CYS A 82 -23.07 14.81 1.83
CA CYS A 82 -22.96 14.14 0.53
C CYS A 82 -23.72 14.91 -0.54
N ASP A 83 -23.15 14.91 -1.73
CA ASP A 83 -23.83 15.26 -2.99
C ASP A 83 -23.87 14.05 -3.92
N ASP A 84 -24.25 14.25 -5.18
CA ASP A 84 -24.33 13.16 -6.17
C ASP A 84 -22.96 12.58 -6.59
N LYS A 85 -21.87 13.25 -6.23
CA LYS A 85 -20.50 12.93 -6.67
C LYS A 85 -19.59 12.45 -5.53
N ALA A 86 -19.78 12.97 -4.33
CA ALA A 86 -18.87 12.72 -3.21
C ALA A 86 -19.55 12.90 -1.85
N CYS A 87 -18.99 12.26 -0.84
CA CYS A 87 -19.25 12.58 0.56
C CYS A 87 -17.99 13.18 1.17
N THR A 88 -18.15 14.23 1.98
CA THR A 88 -17.03 14.88 2.67
C THR A 88 -17.40 15.19 4.12
N ALA A 89 -16.37 15.42 4.94
CA ALA A 89 -16.53 15.90 6.31
C ALA A 89 -15.38 16.84 6.67
N PRO A 90 -15.55 17.76 7.63
CA PRO A 90 -14.41 18.48 8.19
C PRO A 90 -13.47 17.50 8.91
N PRO A 91 -12.14 17.67 8.78
CA PRO A 91 -11.19 16.80 9.46
C PRO A 91 -11.22 17.03 10.99
N PRO A 92 -10.89 16.03 11.81
CA PRO A 92 -10.58 16.26 13.20
C PRO A 92 -9.26 17.05 13.32
N ALA A 93 -8.94 17.58 14.50
CA ALA A 93 -7.72 18.35 14.71
C ALA A 93 -6.44 17.50 14.50
N ALA A 94 -6.47 16.25 14.95
CA ALA A 94 -5.37 15.30 14.82
C ALA A 94 -5.87 13.85 14.91
N ILE A 95 -5.05 12.94 14.42
CA ILE A 95 -5.07 11.51 14.75
C ILE A 95 -3.82 11.18 15.56
N THR A 96 -3.75 10.01 16.19
CA THR A 96 -2.61 9.63 17.03
C THR A 96 -1.95 8.37 16.51
N LEU A 97 -0.62 8.38 16.45
CA LEU A 97 0.21 7.20 16.27
C LEU A 97 0.83 6.82 17.62
N ARG A 98 0.86 5.52 17.92
CA ARG A 98 1.42 4.99 19.16
C ARG A 98 2.54 4.03 18.88
N ASP A 99 3.63 4.17 19.59
CA ASP A 99 4.74 3.24 19.51
C ASP A 99 4.32 1.84 19.99
N ALA A 100 4.90 0.82 19.37
CA ALA A 100 4.75 -0.53 19.88
C ALA A 100 5.43 -0.64 21.25
N GLU A 101 4.81 -1.37 22.18
CA GLU A 101 5.44 -1.72 23.45
C GLU A 101 6.60 -2.71 23.18
N THR A 102 7.77 -2.19 22.84
CA THR A 102 8.99 -2.99 22.81
C THR A 102 9.59 -2.98 24.21
N GLY A 103 9.30 -4.02 24.99
CA GLY A 103 10.04 -4.31 26.22
C GLY A 103 9.88 -3.33 27.38
N GLY A 104 8.74 -2.64 27.52
CA GLY A 104 8.40 -1.89 28.75
C GLY A 104 8.74 -0.40 28.76
N MET A 105 9.25 0.18 27.67
CA MET A 105 9.32 1.64 27.53
C MET A 105 8.20 2.13 26.61
N LYS A 106 7.19 2.78 27.20
CA LYS A 106 6.21 3.58 26.42
C LYS A 106 6.93 4.83 25.95
N THR A 107 7.34 4.86 24.70
CA THR A 107 7.55 6.12 24.00
C THR A 107 6.16 6.68 23.71
N GLY A 108 5.89 7.91 24.05
CA GLY A 108 4.53 8.45 24.14
C GLY A 108 3.77 8.50 22.81
N ASP A 109 2.49 8.85 22.89
CA ASP A 109 1.59 9.08 21.77
C ASP A 109 2.06 10.28 20.94
N MET A 110 2.18 10.12 19.62
CA MET A 110 2.51 11.20 18.69
C MET A 110 1.26 11.67 17.96
N PRO A 111 0.77 12.89 18.23
CA PRO A 111 -0.33 13.46 17.48
C PRO A 111 0.15 13.84 16.07
N ILE A 112 -0.58 13.42 15.06
CA ILE A 112 -0.41 13.79 13.66
C ILE A 112 -1.45 14.86 13.34
N SER A 113 -1.00 16.08 13.12
CA SER A 113 -1.87 17.22 12.86
C SER A 113 -2.58 17.09 11.51
N LEU A 114 -3.87 17.39 11.49
CA LEU A 114 -4.69 17.48 10.29
C LEU A 114 -5.08 18.93 9.94
N ALA A 115 -4.43 19.91 10.55
CA ALA A 115 -4.76 21.33 10.38
C ALA A 115 -4.62 21.84 8.93
N ASN A 116 -3.80 21.19 8.11
CA ASN A 116 -3.61 21.53 6.70
C ASN A 116 -4.59 20.80 5.77
N ILE A 117 -5.39 19.89 6.29
CA ILE A 117 -6.40 19.15 5.53
C ILE A 117 -7.68 19.99 5.46
N LYS A 118 -8.16 20.22 4.26
CA LYS A 118 -9.40 21.01 4.06
C LYS A 118 -10.65 20.20 4.34
N GLU A 119 -10.65 18.95 3.88
CA GLU A 119 -11.78 18.05 3.99
C GLU A 119 -11.30 16.58 4.01
N VAL A 120 -12.09 15.73 4.63
CA VAL A 120 -11.95 14.28 4.56
C VAL A 120 -12.87 13.76 3.47
N LYS A 121 -12.36 12.94 2.55
CA LYS A 121 -13.17 12.25 1.55
C LYS A 121 -13.68 10.93 2.10
N ILE A 122 -14.96 10.66 1.86
CA ILE A 122 -15.65 9.47 2.34
C ILE A 122 -16.29 8.78 1.14
N PRO A 123 -16.17 7.45 0.99
CA PRO A 123 -16.82 6.73 -0.10
C PRO A 123 -18.33 7.02 -0.15
N LEU A 124 -18.84 7.29 -1.34
CA LEU A 124 -20.24 7.59 -1.58
C LEU A 124 -21.13 6.40 -1.24
N LYS A 125 -20.70 5.22 -1.66
CA LYS A 125 -21.34 3.95 -1.31
C LYS A 125 -20.52 3.28 -0.20
N PRO A 126 -21.16 2.73 0.83
CA PRO A 126 -20.46 1.85 1.72
C PRO A 126 -19.94 0.66 0.88
N VAL A 127 -18.66 0.48 0.87
CA VAL A 127 -18.03 -0.74 0.38
C VAL A 127 -18.15 -1.73 1.52
N SER A 128 -19.02 -2.71 1.42
CA SER A 128 -19.46 -3.56 2.51
C SER A 128 -20.05 -2.82 3.74
N ALA A 129 -20.84 -3.53 4.49
CA ALA A 129 -21.74 -2.99 5.52
C ALA A 129 -21.08 -2.23 6.65
N ALA A 130 -19.80 -1.92 6.63
CA ALA A 130 -19.34 -1.20 7.79
C ALA A 130 -17.96 -0.58 7.77
N THR A 131 -16.91 -1.13 7.14
CA THR A 131 -15.66 -0.95 7.84
C THR A 131 -14.45 -0.61 6.99
N VAL A 132 -14.51 -0.70 5.68
CA VAL A 132 -13.32 -0.55 4.86
C VAL A 132 -13.45 0.61 3.88
N MET A 133 -12.32 1.26 3.62
CA MET A 133 -12.23 2.35 2.67
C MET A 133 -11.98 1.81 1.26
N VAL A 134 -11.15 0.79 1.15
CA VAL A 134 -10.83 0.10 -0.08
C VAL A 134 -11.31 -1.34 0.02
N PRO A 135 -12.08 -1.85 -0.96
CA PRO A 135 -12.50 -3.24 -0.98
C PRO A 135 -11.33 -4.20 -0.81
N GLY A 136 -11.51 -5.26 -0.03
CA GLY A 136 -10.44 -6.23 0.22
C GLY A 136 -9.25 -5.71 1.03
N MET A 137 -9.35 -4.54 1.65
CA MET A 137 -8.40 -4.04 2.65
C MET A 137 -9.07 -3.85 4.00
N SER A 138 -8.30 -4.06 5.08
CA SER A 138 -8.77 -3.74 6.43
C SER A 138 -8.62 -2.26 6.83
N ALA A 139 -7.99 -1.42 5.99
CA ALA A 139 -7.72 -0.02 6.30
C ALA A 139 -8.97 0.86 6.19
N GLU A 140 -9.15 1.76 7.15
CA GLU A 140 -10.29 2.68 7.24
C GLU A 140 -9.92 4.16 7.12
N ILE A 141 -8.63 4.47 7.08
CA ILE A 141 -8.07 5.80 6.85
C ILE A 141 -6.78 5.66 6.07
N ASN A 142 -6.45 6.62 5.21
CA ASN A 142 -5.10 6.71 4.67
C ASN A 142 -4.26 7.77 5.40
N LEU A 143 -2.94 7.67 5.26
CA LEU A 143 -1.99 8.73 5.58
C LEU A 143 -1.44 9.26 4.25
N PRO A 144 -2.07 10.33 3.70
CA PRO A 144 -1.75 10.84 2.37
C PRO A 144 -0.49 11.70 2.35
N ALA A 145 0.00 11.98 1.14
CA ALA A 145 1.15 12.86 0.91
C ALA A 145 1.01 14.22 1.60
N SER A 146 -0.20 14.81 1.60
CA SER A 146 -0.48 16.11 2.23
C SER A 146 -0.30 16.14 3.76
N ILE A 147 -0.31 14.98 4.39
CA ILE A 147 0.03 14.83 5.81
C ILE A 147 1.52 14.50 5.95
N LEU A 148 1.99 13.47 5.23
CA LEU A 148 3.34 12.95 5.38
C LEU A 148 4.42 13.98 5.04
N CYS A 149 4.14 14.90 4.12
CA CYS A 149 5.10 15.94 3.71
C CYS A 149 5.50 16.93 4.83
N HIS A 150 4.83 16.90 5.97
CA HIS A 150 5.16 17.71 7.15
C HIS A 150 6.06 17.00 8.16
N TYR A 151 6.54 15.78 7.83
CA TYR A 151 7.32 14.92 8.73
C TYR A 151 8.55 14.34 8.04
N ASP A 152 9.52 13.90 8.83
CA ASP A 152 10.48 12.90 8.39
C ASP A 152 9.78 11.54 8.39
N VAL A 153 9.90 10.78 7.32
CA VAL A 153 9.24 9.47 7.18
C VAL A 153 10.26 8.39 6.85
N LEU A 154 10.20 7.26 7.52
CA LEU A 154 11.00 6.07 7.21
C LEU A 154 10.07 4.85 7.16
N VAL A 155 10.06 4.17 6.00
CA VAL A 155 9.43 2.86 5.84
C VAL A 155 10.53 1.81 5.77
N ASP A 156 10.62 0.98 6.78
CA ASP A 156 11.52 -0.15 6.84
C ASP A 156 10.77 -1.42 6.43
N PHE A 157 10.82 -1.77 5.14
CA PHE A 157 10.14 -2.96 4.65
C PHE A 157 10.76 -4.26 5.20
N PRO A 158 12.11 -4.40 5.25
CA PRO A 158 12.75 -5.58 5.83
C PRO A 158 12.38 -5.84 7.30
N ASP A 159 12.45 -4.83 8.13
CA ASP A 159 12.19 -4.95 9.58
C ASP A 159 10.72 -4.73 9.95
N ARG A 160 9.86 -4.43 8.96
CA ARG A 160 8.42 -4.22 9.14
C ARG A 160 8.10 -3.08 10.11
N GLU A 161 8.74 -1.93 9.90
CA GLU A 161 8.56 -0.75 10.75
C GLU A 161 8.25 0.50 9.91
N PHE A 162 7.40 1.36 10.47
CA PHE A 162 7.08 2.68 9.95
C PHE A 162 7.39 3.72 11.00
N THR A 163 8.30 4.64 10.69
CA THR A 163 8.68 5.73 11.60
C THR A 163 8.24 7.07 11.02
N VAL A 164 7.57 7.85 11.85
CA VAL A 164 7.26 9.26 11.58
C VAL A 164 7.93 10.11 12.66
N ALA A 165 8.53 11.21 12.26
CA ALA A 165 9.20 12.11 13.17
C ALA A 165 9.00 13.58 12.76
N GLN A 166 9.20 14.50 13.71
CA GLN A 166 9.26 15.92 13.40
C GLN A 166 10.43 16.20 12.44
N PRO A 167 10.29 17.14 11.50
CA PRO A 167 11.31 17.44 10.51
C PRO A 167 12.69 17.68 11.13
N GLY A 168 13.70 17.06 10.51
CA GLY A 168 15.10 17.15 10.97
C GLY A 168 15.45 16.27 12.18
N THR A 169 14.54 15.37 12.59
CA THR A 169 14.76 14.47 13.71
C THR A 169 15.46 13.18 13.27
N LEU A 170 15.06 12.60 12.13
CA LEU A 170 15.63 11.34 11.65
C LEU A 170 16.99 11.56 10.99
N LYS A 171 17.88 10.61 11.24
CA LYS A 171 19.16 10.50 10.53
C LYS A 171 19.05 9.35 9.53
N PHE A 172 18.71 9.70 8.30
CA PHE A 172 18.58 8.73 7.23
C PHE A 172 19.94 8.11 6.86
N LYS A 173 19.89 6.86 6.40
CA LYS A 173 21.05 6.09 5.94
C LYS A 173 20.86 5.68 4.47
N GLY A 174 21.92 5.12 3.89
CA GLY A 174 21.91 4.58 2.55
C GLY A 174 22.25 5.60 1.47
N ILE A 175 21.95 5.26 0.22
CA ILE A 175 22.17 6.15 -0.93
C ILE A 175 21.01 7.15 -1.02
N SER A 176 21.34 8.38 -1.44
CA SER A 176 20.32 9.44 -1.46
C SER A 176 20.25 10.14 -2.81
N GLY A 177 19.09 10.66 -3.14
CA GLY A 177 18.82 11.43 -4.34
C GLY A 177 17.85 12.57 -4.12
N LYS A 178 18.01 13.63 -4.93
CA LYS A 178 17.04 14.73 -4.91
C LYS A 178 15.75 14.33 -5.59
N ILE A 179 14.66 14.84 -5.04
CA ILE A 179 13.31 14.63 -5.53
C ILE A 179 12.62 15.97 -5.83
N LEU A 180 11.56 15.90 -6.62
CA LEU A 180 10.65 17.02 -6.82
C LEU A 180 9.43 16.79 -5.91
N ILE A 181 9.04 17.81 -5.17
CA ILE A 181 7.89 17.75 -4.28
C ILE A 181 6.90 18.81 -4.73
N ASN A 182 5.64 18.44 -4.91
CA ASN A 182 4.58 19.40 -5.10
C ASN A 182 4.30 20.10 -3.75
N ALA A 183 4.65 21.37 -3.65
CA ALA A 183 4.51 22.15 -2.42
C ALA A 183 3.07 22.29 -1.93
N GLY A 184 2.08 22.12 -2.82
CA GLY A 184 0.66 22.25 -2.47
C GLY A 184 0.04 20.98 -1.87
N ASN A 185 0.64 19.81 -2.10
CA ASN A 185 0.03 18.54 -1.73
C ASN A 185 0.98 17.42 -1.34
N GLY A 186 2.30 17.65 -1.37
CA GLY A 186 3.31 16.71 -0.90
C GLY A 186 3.66 15.55 -1.85
N LEU A 187 3.05 15.46 -3.03
CA LEU A 187 3.36 14.40 -4.00
C LEU A 187 4.82 14.47 -4.44
N ILE A 188 5.46 13.30 -4.49
CA ILE A 188 6.88 13.14 -4.82
C ILE A 188 7.05 12.65 -6.26
N GLN A 189 7.98 13.27 -6.98
CA GLN A 189 8.49 12.79 -8.25
C GLN A 189 9.99 12.56 -8.17
N VAL A 190 10.44 11.41 -8.64
CA VAL A 190 11.85 11.03 -8.62
C VAL A 190 12.38 11.06 -10.06
N PRO A 191 13.44 11.86 -10.33
CA PRO A 191 14.12 11.81 -11.63
C PRO A 191 14.61 10.39 -11.92
N SER A 192 14.19 9.82 -13.03
CA SER A 192 14.39 8.42 -13.36
C SER A 192 14.90 8.27 -14.78
N GLN A 193 15.43 7.09 -15.12
CA GLN A 193 15.91 6.79 -16.46
C GLN A 193 15.57 5.36 -16.85
N ILE A 194 14.99 5.20 -18.04
CA ILE A 194 14.76 3.92 -18.71
C ILE A 194 15.40 4.03 -20.10
N GLU A 195 16.21 3.05 -20.49
CA GLU A 195 16.90 3.04 -21.80
C GLU A 195 17.61 4.35 -22.16
N ASN A 196 18.34 4.95 -21.24
CA ASN A 196 19.03 6.22 -21.45
C ASN A 196 18.11 7.44 -21.67
N LYS A 197 16.81 7.32 -21.52
CA LYS A 197 15.85 8.43 -21.54
C LYS A 197 15.45 8.83 -20.14
N LYS A 198 15.47 10.14 -19.91
CA LYS A 198 15.12 10.73 -18.61
C LYS A 198 13.62 10.95 -18.52
N TYR A 199 13.08 10.66 -17.33
CA TYR A 199 11.68 10.77 -16.99
C TYR A 199 11.52 11.19 -15.52
N ASN A 200 10.29 11.46 -15.11
CA ASN A 200 9.93 11.49 -13.70
C ASN A 200 8.94 10.35 -13.44
N LEU A 201 9.21 9.56 -12.40
CA LEU A 201 8.26 8.62 -11.84
C LEU A 201 7.87 9.06 -10.44
N ALA A 202 6.59 8.94 -10.11
CA ALA A 202 6.16 9.17 -8.74
C ALA A 202 6.73 8.09 -7.80
N LEU A 203 6.80 8.41 -6.51
CA LEU A 203 6.98 7.44 -5.44
C LEU A 203 5.64 7.20 -4.76
N ASP A 204 5.15 5.98 -4.81
CA ASP A 204 3.86 5.60 -4.23
C ASP A 204 3.99 4.32 -3.37
N LEU A 205 4.19 4.50 -2.07
CA LEU A 205 4.27 3.40 -1.10
C LEU A 205 2.88 2.81 -0.78
N GLY A 206 1.82 3.46 -1.25
CA GLY A 206 0.45 2.98 -1.16
C GLY A 206 0.05 2.05 -2.31
N ALA A 207 0.80 2.05 -3.42
CA ALA A 207 0.58 1.15 -4.54
C ALA A 207 1.33 -0.17 -4.34
N SER A 208 0.64 -1.30 -4.49
CA SER A 208 1.23 -2.64 -4.40
C SER A 208 2.06 -3.00 -5.63
N ILE A 209 1.79 -2.39 -6.77
CA ILE A 209 2.48 -2.58 -8.05
C ILE A 209 2.97 -1.25 -8.60
N SER A 210 4.04 -1.27 -9.38
CA SER A 210 4.54 -0.13 -10.15
C SER A 210 3.78 0.01 -11.46
N PHE A 211 3.68 1.24 -11.99
CA PHE A 211 2.96 1.52 -13.23
C PHE A 211 3.82 2.32 -14.21
N LEU A 212 3.60 2.07 -15.51
CA LEU A 212 4.02 2.90 -16.62
C LEU A 212 2.81 3.49 -17.34
N SER A 213 2.95 4.66 -17.94
CA SER A 213 1.94 5.13 -18.89
C SER A 213 1.77 4.12 -20.03
N GLU A 214 0.55 3.92 -20.50
CA GLU A 214 0.25 3.02 -21.61
C GLU A 214 1.16 3.28 -22.83
N ASP A 215 1.37 4.55 -23.20
CA ASP A 215 2.24 4.92 -24.32
C ASP A 215 3.72 4.47 -24.12
N LEU A 216 4.23 4.54 -22.87
CA LEU A 216 5.59 4.08 -22.60
C LEU A 216 5.65 2.56 -22.53
N TYR A 217 4.64 1.92 -21.94
CA TYR A 217 4.51 0.47 -21.94
C TYR A 217 4.59 -0.09 -23.37
N ASP A 218 3.71 0.36 -24.27
CA ASP A 218 3.63 -0.12 -25.65
C ASP A 218 4.94 0.11 -26.42
N LYS A 219 5.60 1.23 -26.15
CA LYS A 219 6.91 1.53 -26.73
C LYS A 219 8.00 0.58 -26.27
N LEU A 220 8.08 0.30 -24.95
CA LEU A 220 9.07 -0.60 -24.38
C LEU A 220 8.82 -2.04 -24.85
N GLN A 221 7.57 -2.53 -24.82
CA GLN A 221 7.22 -3.85 -25.31
C GLN A 221 7.56 -4.03 -26.79
N SER A 222 7.30 -3.00 -27.62
CA SER A 222 7.64 -3.04 -29.05
C SER A 222 9.15 -3.04 -29.29
N ALA A 223 9.93 -2.34 -28.46
CA ALA A 223 11.38 -2.29 -28.56
C ALA A 223 12.05 -3.55 -28.00
N HIS A 224 11.43 -4.20 -27.05
CA HIS A 224 11.92 -5.39 -26.33
C HIS A 224 10.86 -6.49 -26.29
N PRO A 225 10.57 -7.12 -27.43
CA PRO A 225 9.55 -8.19 -27.49
C PRO A 225 9.97 -9.47 -26.73
N ASP A 226 11.25 -9.56 -26.34
CA ASP A 226 11.82 -10.61 -25.50
C ASP A 226 11.68 -10.37 -23.99
N TRP A 227 11.27 -9.16 -23.57
CA TRP A 227 11.00 -8.93 -22.16
C TRP A 227 9.74 -9.68 -21.73
N PRO A 228 9.76 -10.33 -20.56
CA PRO A 228 8.58 -11.01 -20.03
C PRO A 228 7.39 -10.06 -19.91
N HIS A 229 6.26 -10.46 -20.45
CA HIS A 229 5.01 -9.69 -20.40
C HIS A 229 3.81 -10.61 -20.31
N MET A 230 2.70 -10.09 -19.82
CA MET A 230 1.45 -10.83 -19.66
C MET A 230 0.25 -9.89 -19.71
N THR A 231 -0.94 -10.48 -19.78
CA THR A 231 -2.22 -9.76 -19.63
C THR A 231 -2.99 -10.35 -18.45
N GLY A 232 -3.64 -9.49 -17.68
CA GLY A 232 -4.37 -9.83 -16.47
C GLY A 232 -3.61 -9.51 -15.20
N ALA A 233 -4.21 -8.71 -14.33
CA ALA A 233 -3.64 -8.37 -13.04
C ALA A 233 -3.69 -9.57 -12.09
N VAL A 234 -2.54 -10.04 -11.64
CA VAL A 234 -2.39 -11.11 -10.65
C VAL A 234 -1.47 -10.68 -9.52
N GLY A 235 -1.53 -11.35 -8.39
CA GLY A 235 -0.68 -11.02 -7.26
C GLY A 235 -0.75 -9.52 -6.92
N PRO A 236 0.37 -8.84 -6.67
CA PRO A 236 0.40 -7.42 -6.33
C PRO A 236 -0.26 -6.50 -7.36
N ALA A 237 -0.37 -6.92 -8.63
CA ALA A 237 -1.01 -6.14 -9.67
C ALA A 237 -2.55 -6.12 -9.56
N ASN A 238 -3.16 -7.13 -8.96
CA ASN A 238 -4.61 -7.14 -8.68
C ASN A 238 -4.91 -6.27 -7.45
N MET A 239 -4.81 -4.95 -7.62
CA MET A 239 -4.67 -3.99 -6.54
C MET A 239 -6.00 -3.55 -5.94
N TRP A 240 -7.03 -3.37 -6.77
CA TRP A 240 -8.33 -2.83 -6.35
C TRP A 240 -9.53 -3.74 -6.68
N GLY A 241 -9.34 -4.77 -7.49
CA GLY A 241 -10.42 -5.62 -7.98
C GLY A 241 -11.38 -4.90 -8.93
N GLN A 242 -10.85 -4.02 -9.78
CA GLN A 242 -11.65 -3.25 -10.74
C GLN A 242 -11.89 -4.05 -12.03
N ASP A 243 -12.99 -3.74 -12.71
CA ASP A 243 -13.42 -4.46 -13.93
C ASP A 243 -12.41 -4.39 -15.09
N GLU A 244 -11.50 -3.42 -15.08
CA GLU A 244 -10.44 -3.31 -16.08
C GLU A 244 -9.16 -4.10 -15.73
N GLU A 245 -8.94 -4.50 -14.49
CA GLU A 245 -7.73 -5.20 -14.07
C GLU A 245 -7.46 -6.52 -14.83
N PRO A 246 -8.48 -7.29 -15.27
CA PRO A 246 -8.24 -8.44 -16.16
C PRO A 246 -7.62 -8.10 -17.51
N LYS A 247 -7.65 -6.84 -17.91
CA LYS A 247 -7.11 -6.34 -19.19
C LYS A 247 -5.79 -5.62 -19.04
N TRP A 248 -5.32 -5.39 -17.83
CA TRP A 248 -4.04 -4.75 -17.62
C TRP A 248 -2.92 -5.58 -18.22
N LYS A 249 -2.01 -4.88 -18.88
CA LYS A 249 -0.79 -5.45 -19.44
C LYS A 249 0.33 -5.24 -18.44
N LEU A 250 1.09 -6.28 -18.16
CA LEU A 250 2.26 -6.23 -17.28
C LEU A 250 3.52 -6.53 -18.08
N LEU A 251 4.58 -5.78 -17.79
CA LEU A 251 5.90 -5.92 -18.39
C LEU A 251 6.95 -5.94 -17.30
N ARG A 252 7.94 -6.83 -17.41
CA ARG A 252 9.12 -6.78 -16.56
C ARG A 252 10.18 -5.87 -17.22
N VAL A 253 10.35 -4.69 -16.66
CA VAL A 253 11.35 -3.72 -17.11
C VAL A 253 12.74 -4.20 -16.66
N ASP A 254 13.64 -4.45 -17.61
CA ASP A 254 14.98 -5.00 -17.32
C ASP A 254 15.80 -4.09 -16.41
N ARG A 255 15.87 -2.81 -16.74
CA ARG A 255 16.68 -1.83 -16.00
C ARG A 255 15.95 -0.50 -15.83
N LEU A 256 15.87 -0.07 -14.60
CA LEU A 256 15.31 1.22 -14.21
C LEU A 256 16.28 1.92 -13.27
N GLN A 257 16.79 3.09 -13.66
CA GLN A 257 17.41 4.01 -12.71
C GLN A 257 16.32 4.87 -12.09
N TYR A 258 16.16 4.78 -10.77
CA TYR A 258 15.19 5.52 -9.98
C TYR A 258 15.90 6.39 -8.95
N GLY A 259 16.12 7.67 -9.30
CA GLY A 259 17.01 8.52 -8.53
C GLY A 259 18.41 7.93 -8.41
N PRO A 260 18.88 7.63 -7.19
CA PRO A 260 20.17 6.99 -6.96
C PRO A 260 20.14 5.46 -7.09
N LEU A 261 18.94 4.83 -7.14
CA LEU A 261 18.80 3.38 -7.25
C LEU A 261 18.97 2.89 -8.68
N TYR A 262 19.58 1.71 -8.81
CA TYR A 262 19.54 0.89 -10.01
C TYR A 262 18.74 -0.38 -9.71
N LEU A 263 17.54 -0.43 -10.25
CA LEU A 263 16.62 -1.57 -10.11
C LEU A 263 16.68 -2.41 -11.39
N THR A 264 16.58 -3.71 -11.21
CA THR A 264 16.52 -4.68 -12.32
C THR A 264 15.25 -5.53 -12.21
N SER A 265 14.76 -5.96 -13.36
CA SER A 265 13.62 -6.89 -13.43
C SER A 265 12.38 -6.40 -12.68
N VAL A 266 12.00 -5.12 -12.88
CA VAL A 266 10.88 -4.50 -12.17
C VAL A 266 9.56 -4.80 -12.88
N PRO A 267 8.63 -5.54 -12.27
CA PRO A 267 7.30 -5.72 -12.82
C PRO A 267 6.52 -4.39 -12.76
N MET A 268 5.97 -3.99 -13.89
CA MET A 268 5.18 -2.76 -14.01
C MET A 268 3.93 -3.02 -14.84
N ALA A 269 2.79 -2.53 -14.38
CA ALA A 269 1.55 -2.58 -15.11
C ALA A 269 1.36 -1.34 -15.99
N ASP A 270 0.56 -1.43 -17.05
CA ASP A 270 0.15 -0.26 -17.81
C ASP A 270 -0.89 0.57 -17.04
N PHE A 271 -0.79 1.88 -17.17
CA PHE A 271 -1.68 2.83 -16.53
C PHE A 271 -2.36 3.67 -17.60
N SER A 272 -3.70 3.60 -17.65
CA SER A 272 -4.46 4.25 -18.70
C SER A 272 -4.18 5.75 -18.79
N LYS A 273 -4.34 6.32 -19.99
CA LYS A 273 -4.14 7.78 -20.24
C LYS A 273 -4.98 8.64 -19.31
N GLU A 274 -6.18 8.21 -18.98
CA GLU A 274 -7.09 8.93 -18.08
C GLU A 274 -6.51 8.97 -16.66
N ARG A 275 -6.06 7.85 -16.13
CA ARG A 275 -5.43 7.75 -14.81
C ARG A 275 -4.11 8.51 -14.75
N MET A 276 -3.27 8.40 -15.79
CA MET A 276 -2.04 9.19 -15.87
C MET A 276 -2.33 10.69 -15.86
N SER A 277 -3.30 11.15 -16.67
CA SER A 277 -3.69 12.57 -16.69
C SER A 277 -4.22 13.06 -15.34
N TRP A 278 -4.98 12.22 -14.64
CA TRP A 278 -5.43 12.51 -13.28
C TRP A 278 -4.26 12.70 -12.31
N PHE A 279 -3.27 11.80 -12.41
CA PHE A 279 -2.08 11.84 -11.56
C PHE A 279 -1.17 13.04 -11.89
N GLU A 280 -0.87 13.28 -13.15
CA GLU A 280 -0.04 14.42 -13.61
C GLU A 280 -0.59 15.77 -13.17
N LYS A 281 -1.91 15.97 -13.27
CA LYS A 281 -2.57 17.21 -12.80
C LYS A 281 -2.34 17.45 -11.31
N ARG A 282 -2.25 16.40 -10.50
CA ARG A 282 -1.99 16.47 -9.07
C ARG A 282 -0.51 16.61 -8.75
N ALA A 283 0.33 15.92 -9.49
CA ALA A 283 1.79 16.01 -9.35
C ALA A 283 2.33 17.39 -9.73
N GLY A 284 1.68 18.07 -10.69
CA GLY A 284 2.10 19.38 -11.20
C GLY A 284 3.34 19.33 -12.10
N VAL A 285 3.80 18.14 -12.45
CA VAL A 285 4.90 17.88 -13.37
C VAL A 285 4.55 16.68 -14.25
N ALA A 286 5.13 16.65 -15.47
CA ALA A 286 4.98 15.50 -16.33
C ALA A 286 5.58 14.25 -15.67
N THR A 287 4.81 13.18 -15.61
CA THR A 287 5.23 11.90 -15.07
C THR A 287 4.84 10.79 -16.04
N ILE A 288 5.60 9.71 -16.07
CA ILE A 288 5.36 8.59 -16.96
C ILE A 288 4.90 7.33 -16.23
N GLY A 289 4.63 7.43 -14.95
CA GLY A 289 4.23 6.32 -14.11
C GLY A 289 4.58 6.55 -12.64
N LEU A 290 4.52 5.48 -11.89
CA LEU A 290 4.88 5.46 -10.47
C LEU A 290 5.64 4.19 -10.12
N LEU A 291 6.51 4.30 -9.11
CA LEU A 291 7.17 3.16 -8.48
C LEU A 291 6.39 2.80 -7.22
N GLY A 292 5.84 1.59 -7.18
CA GLY A 292 5.10 1.03 -6.07
C GLY A 292 5.98 0.22 -5.10
N SER A 293 5.35 -0.30 -4.06
CA SER A 293 6.01 -1.06 -3.00
C SER A 293 6.66 -2.35 -3.50
N ASN A 294 6.13 -3.00 -4.54
CA ASN A 294 6.70 -4.22 -5.12
C ASN A 294 8.19 -4.08 -5.48
N ALA A 295 8.63 -2.90 -5.88
CA ALA A 295 10.02 -2.63 -6.23
C ALA A 295 10.92 -2.26 -5.02
N LEU A 296 10.33 -2.05 -3.84
CA LEU A 296 10.99 -1.46 -2.68
C LEU A 296 11.02 -2.36 -1.44
N LEU A 297 10.47 -3.57 -1.50
CA LEU A 297 10.35 -4.49 -0.35
C LEU A 297 11.68 -4.87 0.32
N ASN A 298 12.79 -4.67 -0.40
CA ASN A 298 14.14 -4.96 0.11
C ASN A 298 14.83 -3.74 0.73
N TYR A 299 14.15 -2.58 0.77
CA TYR A 299 14.79 -1.33 1.17
C TYR A 299 14.14 -0.73 2.41
N ARG A 300 14.94 0.05 3.13
CA ARG A 300 14.48 1.10 4.02
C ARG A 300 14.37 2.37 3.20
N VAL A 301 13.16 2.93 3.12
CA VAL A 301 12.87 4.11 2.30
C VAL A 301 12.67 5.31 3.21
N GLY A 302 13.61 6.24 3.17
CA GLY A 302 13.57 7.48 3.96
C GLY A 302 13.12 8.67 3.11
N LEU A 303 12.18 9.45 3.60
CA LEU A 303 11.66 10.65 2.96
C LEU A 303 11.96 11.86 3.84
N ASP A 304 12.93 12.66 3.40
CA ASP A 304 13.29 13.95 3.99
C ASP A 304 12.62 15.06 3.14
N TYR A 305 11.38 15.34 3.45
CA TYR A 305 10.61 16.35 2.74
C TYR A 305 11.20 17.76 2.89
N ALA A 306 11.76 18.07 4.07
CA ALA A 306 12.33 19.38 4.34
C ALA A 306 13.54 19.69 3.41
N HIS A 307 14.29 18.68 3.03
CA HIS A 307 15.46 18.81 2.16
C HIS A 307 15.24 18.28 0.74
N ALA A 308 13.99 17.90 0.39
CA ALA A 308 13.62 17.32 -0.88
C ALA A 308 14.58 16.17 -1.28
N THR A 309 14.72 15.19 -0.38
CA THR A 309 15.68 14.09 -0.56
C THR A 309 15.03 12.76 -0.18
N VAL A 310 15.21 11.75 -1.03
CA VAL A 310 14.86 10.36 -0.74
C VAL A 310 16.14 9.58 -0.43
N TYR A 311 16.02 8.64 0.51
CA TYR A 311 17.10 7.74 0.92
C TYR A 311 16.66 6.30 0.72
N PHE A 312 17.59 5.47 0.26
CA PHE A 312 17.37 4.04 0.11
C PHE A 312 18.55 3.30 0.78
N ASP A 313 18.22 2.50 1.79
CA ASP A 313 19.17 1.63 2.47
C ASP A 313 18.73 0.18 2.25
N ILE A 314 19.65 -0.65 1.73
CA ILE A 314 19.32 -2.04 1.42
C ILE A 314 19.21 -2.86 2.70
N GLY A 315 18.14 -3.65 2.83
CA GLY A 315 17.95 -4.57 3.94
C GLY A 315 18.89 -5.78 3.87
N SER A 316 18.85 -6.58 4.92
CA SER A 316 19.68 -7.79 5.03
C SER A 316 19.19 -8.97 4.18
N THR A 317 17.93 -8.95 3.75
CA THR A 317 17.29 -9.99 2.95
C THR A 317 16.89 -9.43 1.60
N PHE A 318 17.20 -10.18 0.54
CA PHE A 318 16.75 -9.87 -0.82
C PHE A 318 15.60 -10.82 -1.17
N LYS A 319 14.46 -10.27 -1.58
CA LYS A 319 13.35 -11.01 -2.18
C LYS A 319 13.17 -10.49 -3.61
N ALA A 320 13.26 -11.38 -4.58
CA ALA A 320 12.94 -11.00 -5.95
C ALA A 320 11.45 -10.62 -6.06
N PRO A 321 11.12 -9.60 -6.84
CA PRO A 321 9.71 -9.21 -7.06
C PRO A 321 9.06 -10.15 -8.09
N ASP A 322 8.82 -11.40 -7.70
CA ASP A 322 8.23 -12.41 -8.56
C ASP A 322 6.74 -12.59 -8.31
N PHE A 323 6.02 -12.99 -9.38
CA PHE A 323 4.61 -13.34 -9.31
C PHE A 323 4.45 -14.86 -9.43
N ASP A 324 4.73 -15.56 -8.34
CA ASP A 324 4.57 -17.01 -8.22
C ASP A 324 3.20 -17.31 -7.63
N VAL A 325 2.16 -17.26 -8.46
CA VAL A 325 0.76 -17.28 -8.02
C VAL A 325 -0.12 -18.13 -8.94
N ILE A 326 -1.35 -18.38 -8.49
CA ILE A 326 -2.42 -18.84 -9.38
C ILE A 326 -2.91 -17.66 -10.23
N GLY A 327 -3.02 -17.86 -11.54
CA GLY A 327 -3.24 -16.78 -12.50
C GLY A 327 -4.69 -16.43 -12.75
N PHE A 328 -5.37 -15.76 -11.82
CA PHE A 328 -6.64 -15.12 -12.09
C PHE A 328 -6.74 -13.77 -11.36
N THR A 329 -7.58 -12.87 -11.88
CA THR A 329 -7.88 -11.57 -11.27
C THR A 329 -9.09 -11.72 -10.37
N LEU A 330 -9.04 -11.17 -9.16
CA LEU A 330 -10.09 -11.22 -8.16
C LEU A 330 -10.75 -9.86 -7.93
N ARG A 331 -12.02 -9.88 -7.57
CA ARG A 331 -12.75 -8.72 -7.04
C ARG A 331 -13.34 -9.07 -5.67
N PRO A 332 -13.01 -8.32 -4.61
CA PRO A 332 -13.72 -8.43 -3.35
C PRO A 332 -15.12 -7.84 -3.49
N GLU A 333 -16.14 -8.57 -3.02
CA GLU A 333 -17.52 -8.16 -3.05
C GLU A 333 -17.97 -7.58 -1.71
N ASP A 334 -19.07 -6.83 -1.72
CA ASP A 334 -19.61 -6.20 -0.50
C ASP A 334 -20.05 -7.21 0.58
N ASP A 335 -20.30 -8.44 0.20
CA ASP A 335 -20.67 -9.53 1.12
C ASP A 335 -19.47 -10.35 1.61
N GLY A 336 -18.24 -9.88 1.36
CA GLY A 336 -17.00 -10.51 1.81
C GLY A 336 -16.51 -11.66 0.92
N ARG A 337 -17.23 -12.00 -0.17
CA ARG A 337 -16.79 -13.00 -1.16
C ARG A 337 -15.78 -12.41 -2.14
N PHE A 338 -15.11 -13.27 -2.87
CA PHE A 338 -14.20 -12.89 -3.96
C PHE A 338 -14.67 -13.48 -5.27
N THR A 339 -14.98 -12.61 -6.24
CA THR A 339 -15.38 -13.00 -7.60
C THR A 339 -14.15 -13.09 -8.50
N ILE A 340 -14.08 -14.13 -9.31
CA ILE A 340 -13.06 -14.29 -10.35
C ILE A 340 -13.48 -13.44 -11.55
N LEU A 341 -12.74 -12.35 -11.81
CA LEU A 341 -13.01 -11.41 -12.91
C LEU A 341 -12.36 -11.81 -14.23
N GLY A 342 -11.22 -12.50 -14.16
CA GLY A 342 -10.47 -12.88 -15.33
C GLY A 342 -9.46 -13.96 -15.03
N ILE A 343 -8.96 -14.60 -16.08
CA ILE A 343 -7.88 -15.57 -16.02
C ILE A 343 -6.70 -14.94 -16.75
N ALA A 344 -5.56 -14.88 -16.06
CA ALA A 344 -4.37 -14.29 -16.65
C ALA A 344 -3.88 -15.08 -17.86
N ASP A 345 -3.38 -14.36 -18.82
CA ASP A 345 -2.86 -14.91 -20.05
C ASP A 345 -1.36 -14.64 -20.16
N PHE A 346 -0.58 -15.70 -20.13
CA PHE A 346 0.85 -15.66 -20.34
C PHE A 346 1.18 -16.39 -21.65
N ASP A 347 1.67 -15.67 -22.66
CA ASP A 347 1.91 -16.17 -24.01
C ASP A 347 0.68 -16.86 -24.65
N GLY A 348 -0.52 -16.31 -24.44
CA GLY A 348 -1.76 -16.88 -24.96
C GLY A 348 -2.20 -18.18 -24.29
N LYS A 349 -1.67 -18.49 -23.10
CA LYS A 349 -2.01 -19.71 -22.35
C LYS A 349 -2.61 -19.34 -20.99
N PRO A 350 -3.91 -19.64 -20.76
CA PRO A 350 -4.52 -19.44 -19.44
C PRO A 350 -3.77 -20.21 -18.38
N SER A 351 -3.53 -19.58 -17.22
CA SER A 351 -2.80 -20.18 -16.11
C SER A 351 -3.62 -21.18 -15.29
N VAL A 352 -4.93 -21.22 -15.50
CA VAL A 352 -5.87 -22.16 -14.86
C VAL A 352 -6.64 -22.88 -15.95
N PRO A 353 -6.94 -24.19 -15.81
CA PRO A 353 -7.69 -24.92 -16.83
C PRO A 353 -9.05 -24.27 -17.09
N GLY A 354 -9.25 -23.79 -18.31
CA GLY A 354 -10.53 -23.26 -18.82
C GLY A 354 -11.43 -24.39 -19.34
N LEU A 355 -11.60 -25.48 -18.59
CA LEU A 355 -12.48 -26.57 -18.97
C LEU A 355 -13.95 -26.20 -18.73
N PRO A 356 -14.94 -26.84 -19.40
CA PRO A 356 -16.37 -26.65 -19.13
C PRO A 356 -16.72 -26.79 -17.64
N ASP A 357 -16.05 -27.69 -16.94
CA ASP A 357 -16.18 -27.93 -15.48
C ASP A 357 -15.12 -27.20 -14.65
N GLY A 358 -14.24 -26.41 -15.29
CA GLY A 358 -13.23 -25.60 -14.64
C GLY A 358 -13.74 -24.24 -14.19
N ILE A 359 -12.80 -23.41 -13.74
CA ILE A 359 -13.09 -22.03 -13.31
C ILE A 359 -13.61 -21.19 -14.47
N GLN A 360 -14.63 -20.38 -14.22
CA GLN A 360 -15.19 -19.41 -15.15
C GLN A 360 -15.22 -18.02 -14.51
N ILE A 361 -15.19 -17.01 -15.37
CA ILE A 361 -15.44 -15.62 -14.95
C ILE A 361 -16.84 -15.55 -14.31
N GLY A 362 -16.91 -14.94 -13.12
CA GLY A 362 -18.12 -14.86 -12.32
C GLY A 362 -18.22 -15.92 -11.22
N ASP A 363 -17.34 -16.93 -11.20
CA ASP A 363 -17.27 -17.84 -10.05
C ASP A 363 -16.78 -17.11 -8.81
N HIS A 364 -17.22 -17.61 -7.63
CA HIS A 364 -16.71 -17.12 -6.36
C HIS A 364 -15.68 -18.07 -5.77
N LEU A 365 -14.52 -17.55 -5.42
CA LEU A 365 -13.50 -18.30 -4.67
C LEU A 365 -13.96 -18.42 -3.21
N ILE A 366 -14.12 -19.63 -2.73
CA ILE A 366 -14.65 -19.95 -1.38
C ILE A 366 -13.55 -20.41 -0.44
N ALA A 367 -12.59 -21.21 -0.93
CA ALA A 367 -11.46 -21.66 -0.12
C ALA A 367 -10.26 -21.98 -1.00
N VAL A 368 -9.07 -21.88 -0.41
CA VAL A 368 -7.79 -22.35 -0.97
C VAL A 368 -7.19 -23.35 0.00
N ASP A 369 -6.91 -24.58 -0.45
CA ASP A 369 -6.39 -25.69 0.37
C ASP A 369 -7.21 -25.95 1.66
N GLY A 370 -8.53 -25.72 1.57
CA GLY A 370 -9.47 -25.86 2.69
C GLY A 370 -9.51 -24.66 3.64
N ILE A 371 -8.71 -23.61 3.42
CA ILE A 371 -8.74 -22.37 4.19
C ILE A 371 -9.81 -21.46 3.59
N PRO A 372 -10.84 -21.03 4.35
CA PRO A 372 -11.88 -20.13 3.86
C PRO A 372 -11.34 -18.78 3.41
N VAL A 373 -11.86 -18.27 2.30
CA VAL A 373 -11.50 -16.98 1.71
C VAL A 373 -12.47 -15.84 2.08
N PRO A 374 -13.80 -16.06 2.26
CA PRO A 374 -14.71 -14.99 2.61
C PRO A 374 -14.27 -14.19 3.84
N ASP A 375 -14.49 -12.87 3.79
CA ASP A 375 -14.11 -11.90 4.82
C ASP A 375 -12.57 -11.71 5.00
N SER A 376 -11.75 -12.32 4.14
CA SER A 376 -10.30 -12.08 4.10
C SER A 376 -9.97 -10.75 3.43
N THR A 377 -8.76 -10.22 3.68
CA THR A 377 -8.23 -9.14 2.85
C THR A 377 -7.69 -9.68 1.53
N MET A 378 -7.55 -8.80 0.52
CA MET A 378 -6.94 -9.16 -0.77
C MET A 378 -5.54 -9.74 -0.58
N GLY A 379 -4.73 -9.14 0.30
CA GLY A 379 -3.38 -9.64 0.60
C GLY A 379 -3.40 -11.03 1.25
N GLN A 380 -4.36 -11.31 2.14
CA GLN A 380 -4.52 -12.65 2.72
C GLN A 380 -4.89 -13.69 1.66
N VAL A 381 -5.81 -13.35 0.76
CA VAL A 381 -6.20 -14.26 -0.34
C VAL A 381 -5.02 -14.53 -1.26
N TRP A 382 -4.30 -13.49 -1.66
CA TRP A 382 -3.12 -13.66 -2.51
C TRP A 382 -2.02 -14.47 -1.83
N SER A 383 -1.81 -14.32 -0.52
CA SER A 383 -0.86 -15.17 0.23
C SER A 383 -1.24 -16.66 0.22
N LEU A 384 -2.53 -17.00 0.10
CA LEU A 384 -2.96 -18.38 -0.08
C LEU A 384 -2.75 -18.88 -1.51
N LEU A 385 -2.77 -17.99 -2.49
CA LEU A 385 -2.62 -18.32 -3.91
C LEU A 385 -1.16 -18.31 -4.38
N GLU A 386 -0.25 -17.78 -3.56
CA GLU A 386 1.20 -17.83 -3.77
C GLU A 386 1.77 -19.23 -3.50
N GLY A 387 2.94 -19.53 -4.06
CA GLY A 387 3.65 -20.76 -3.79
C GLY A 387 4.91 -20.94 -4.63
N THR A 388 5.41 -22.16 -4.68
CA THR A 388 6.50 -22.51 -5.61
C THR A 388 5.92 -22.84 -6.98
N PRO A 389 6.49 -22.36 -8.09
CA PRO A 389 6.04 -22.71 -9.43
C PRO A 389 5.85 -24.22 -9.61
N GLY A 390 4.69 -24.62 -10.14
CA GLY A 390 4.27 -26.01 -10.27
C GLY A 390 3.58 -26.60 -9.02
N GLN A 391 3.55 -25.90 -7.90
CA GLN A 391 2.82 -26.34 -6.71
C GLN A 391 1.32 -26.37 -6.99
N GLU A 392 0.67 -27.47 -6.60
CA GLU A 392 -0.79 -27.59 -6.66
C GLU A 392 -1.45 -26.81 -5.54
N ARG A 393 -2.58 -26.18 -5.87
CA ARG A 393 -3.53 -25.57 -4.95
C ARG A 393 -4.91 -26.14 -5.20
N LYS A 394 -5.56 -26.62 -4.16
CA LYS A 394 -6.95 -27.05 -4.23
C LYS A 394 -7.85 -25.83 -4.00
N LEU A 395 -8.56 -25.42 -5.04
CA LEU A 395 -9.49 -24.31 -4.99
C LEU A 395 -10.90 -24.83 -4.83
N THR A 396 -11.64 -24.37 -3.83
CA THR A 396 -13.09 -24.56 -3.77
C THR A 396 -13.76 -23.32 -4.33
N VAL A 397 -14.54 -23.49 -5.37
CA VAL A 397 -15.27 -22.39 -6.03
C VAL A 397 -16.76 -22.64 -5.98
N GLU A 398 -17.54 -21.54 -6.05
CA GLU A 398 -19.00 -21.60 -6.09
C GLU A 398 -19.52 -20.97 -7.39
N ARG A 399 -20.39 -21.70 -8.07
CA ARG A 399 -21.12 -21.25 -9.26
C ARG A 399 -22.60 -21.54 -9.10
N ASN A 400 -23.45 -20.52 -9.18
CA ASN A 400 -24.91 -20.64 -9.01
C ASN A 400 -25.31 -21.40 -7.75
N GLY A 401 -24.61 -21.16 -6.63
CA GLY A 401 -24.86 -21.82 -5.35
C GLY A 401 -24.30 -23.25 -5.22
N ASN A 402 -23.69 -23.80 -6.26
CA ASN A 402 -23.07 -25.13 -6.22
C ASN A 402 -21.57 -25.00 -6.02
N LYS A 403 -21.03 -25.72 -5.03
CA LYS A 403 -19.59 -25.75 -4.73
C LYS A 403 -18.94 -26.95 -5.38
N PHE A 404 -17.76 -26.73 -5.93
CA PHE A 404 -16.92 -27.79 -6.49
C PHE A 404 -15.45 -27.45 -6.31
N ASP A 405 -14.60 -28.47 -6.40
CA ASP A 405 -13.16 -28.31 -6.24
C ASP A 405 -12.45 -28.35 -7.60
N VAL A 406 -11.44 -27.49 -7.74
CA VAL A 406 -10.54 -27.44 -8.90
C VAL A 406 -9.12 -27.48 -8.41
N VAL A 407 -8.26 -28.24 -9.09
CA VAL A 407 -6.81 -28.19 -8.86
C VAL A 407 -6.21 -27.19 -9.83
N ALA A 408 -5.50 -26.22 -9.30
CA ALA A 408 -4.74 -25.22 -10.05
C ALA A 408 -3.25 -25.31 -9.69
N HIS A 409 -2.39 -24.85 -10.59
CA HIS A 409 -0.95 -24.85 -10.36
C HIS A 409 -0.43 -23.42 -10.26
N VAL A 410 0.46 -23.17 -9.30
CA VAL A 410 1.19 -21.93 -9.22
C VAL A 410 2.05 -21.75 -10.48
N GLN A 411 1.95 -20.63 -11.10
CA GLN A 411 2.70 -20.24 -12.29
C GLN A 411 3.76 -19.21 -11.91
N HIS A 412 4.87 -19.22 -12.65
CA HIS A 412 5.89 -18.16 -12.57
C HIS A 412 5.59 -17.12 -13.65
N PHE A 413 4.91 -16.05 -13.25
CA PHE A 413 4.60 -14.95 -14.16
C PHE A 413 5.76 -13.96 -14.23
N LEU A 414 5.96 -13.35 -15.37
CA LEU A 414 7.02 -12.37 -15.62
C LEU A 414 8.40 -12.92 -15.25
N GLY A 415 8.74 -14.11 -15.73
CA GLY A 415 10.00 -14.82 -15.47
C GLY A 415 11.24 -13.93 -15.51
N GLU A 416 12.34 -14.35 -14.92
CA GLU A 416 13.56 -13.56 -14.84
C GLU A 416 14.08 -13.14 -16.21
N VAL A 417 14.58 -11.89 -16.33
CA VAL A 417 15.34 -11.46 -17.49
C VAL A 417 16.66 -12.25 -17.50
N PRO A 418 17.00 -12.95 -18.60
CA PRO A 418 18.24 -13.71 -18.66
C PRO A 418 19.46 -12.82 -18.38
N ASP A 419 20.35 -13.26 -17.49
CA ASP A 419 21.60 -12.57 -17.20
C ASP A 419 22.37 -12.27 -18.51
N GLU A 420 22.99 -11.08 -18.62
CA GLU A 420 23.83 -10.70 -19.78
C GLU A 420 24.91 -11.77 -20.12
N LYS A 421 25.32 -12.58 -19.13
CA LYS A 421 26.27 -13.68 -19.31
C LYS A 421 25.67 -14.83 -20.14
N ASP A 422 24.38 -15.07 -20.05
CA ASP A 422 23.71 -16.13 -20.81
C ASP A 422 23.39 -15.71 -22.24
N THR A 423 23.10 -14.43 -22.46
CA THR A 423 22.91 -13.88 -23.81
C THR A 423 24.22 -13.86 -24.61
N LYS A 424 25.35 -13.54 -24.00
CA LYS A 424 26.67 -13.60 -24.65
C LYS A 424 27.11 -15.05 -24.98
N LYS A 425 26.73 -16.05 -24.16
CA LYS A 425 26.99 -17.47 -24.46
C LYS A 425 26.14 -18.00 -25.63
N LYS A 426 24.90 -17.50 -25.80
CA LYS A 426 24.05 -17.89 -26.92
C LYS A 426 24.48 -17.25 -28.25
N SER A 427 24.99 -16.00 -28.23
CA SER A 427 25.49 -15.33 -29.43
C SER A 427 26.84 -15.91 -29.91
N SER A 428 27.72 -16.34 -28.99
CA SER A 428 29.01 -16.96 -29.33
C SER A 428 28.91 -18.42 -29.83
N LYS A 429 27.74 -19.08 -29.72
CA LYS A 429 27.48 -20.42 -30.27
C LYS A 429 26.79 -20.38 -31.66
N LYS A 430 26.46 -19.21 -32.18
CA LYS A 430 25.83 -19.01 -33.50
C LYS A 430 26.75 -18.48 -34.56
N ASN A 431 28.07 -18.32 -34.28
CA ASN A 431 29.09 -17.97 -35.24
C ASN A 431 30.01 -19.18 -35.51
#